data_5bf54e55c6b0ea15b878b0f4f31a989a
#
_entry.id   5bf54e55c6b0ea15b878b0f4f31a989a
#
_cell.length_a   1.000
_cell.length_b   1.000
_cell.length_c   1.000
_cell.angle_alpha   90.00
_cell.angle_beta   90.00
_cell.angle_gamma   90.00
#
_symmetry.space_group_name_H-M   'P 1'
#
loop_
_entity.id
_entity.type
_entity.pdbx_description
1 polymer ?
#
loop_
_entity_poly.entity_id
_entity_poly.type
_entity_poly.pdbx_seq_one_letter_code
_entity_poly.pdbx_strand_id
1 'polypeptide(L)'
;MLTLLSLPPAVALVSGFGLALVLAYIFTGLIGRLARRKGWLDQPSERRVHKVAVPRLGGVAIFLAFLISVLLIYWPGSLHEALVYEGFLPAAVFITAVMAYDDVRGLPPGIKLGLQTVAVVILMLPGLAAGHLNEHGDIISSIHNPLHIANIINSDTLEIPLIFAIPFTWFWTVGMMNTINFVDGLDGLAGGITMITAVVMTVISVLLGQYAVAVLCAIFAGSVLGFLPHNWTPAKIFMGDSGSMFLGLALAVLANIGGAKLATMLLLLGIPVLDVAVVIIQRVRGGRGAFHYDKRHLHHKLLESGYSQRQIVLMFYGLTSFFGLLAILSLVLPDALPFVFRTSIAGASLAHLIGLALVGLAMIFILSFLIRRRRPNKDQPVLTTSQPHRESNL
;
A
#
# COMPACT_ATOMS: atom_id res chain seq x y z
N MET A 1 21.69 26.93 13.60
CA MET A 1 20.76 27.93 12.97
C MET A 1 19.46 27.31 12.43
N LEU A 2 19.19 26.02 12.64
CA LEU A 2 17.99 25.29 12.12
C LEU A 2 16.91 24.99 13.16
N THR A 3 17.06 25.45 14.39
CA THR A 3 16.12 25.20 15.51
C THR A 3 14.93 26.18 15.58
N LEU A 4 14.85 27.16 14.68
CA LEU A 4 13.80 28.22 14.72
C LEU A 4 12.50 27.84 14.01
N LEU A 5 12.42 26.69 13.32
CA LEU A 5 11.22 26.30 12.56
C LEU A 5 10.64 24.93 12.96
N SER A 6 11.12 24.30 14.04
CA SER A 6 10.52 23.04 14.50
C SER A 6 9.18 23.31 15.17
N LEU A 7 8.11 23.04 14.46
CA LEU A 7 6.76 23.03 15.05
C LEU A 7 6.71 21.99 16.18
N PRO A 8 5.96 22.24 17.28
CA PRO A 8 5.68 21.18 18.24
C PRO A 8 5.12 19.95 17.54
N PRO A 9 5.53 18.73 17.92
CA PRO A 9 5.15 17.49 17.21
C PRO A 9 3.64 17.36 16.95
N ALA A 10 2.81 17.71 17.93
CA ALA A 10 1.35 17.67 17.78
C ALA A 10 0.85 18.67 16.72
N VAL A 11 1.45 19.86 16.64
CA VAL A 11 1.10 20.88 15.65
C VAL A 11 1.55 20.44 14.26
N ALA A 12 2.77 19.90 14.13
CA ALA A 12 3.28 19.35 12.87
C ALA A 12 2.41 18.21 12.34
N LEU A 13 1.95 17.32 13.23
CA LEU A 13 1.10 16.20 12.89
C LEU A 13 -0.26 16.65 12.36
N VAL A 14 -0.95 17.53 13.09
CA VAL A 14 -2.29 18.02 12.71
C VAL A 14 -2.23 18.89 11.47
N SER A 15 -1.26 19.84 11.42
CA SER A 15 -1.10 20.73 10.26
C SER A 15 -0.65 19.99 9.02
N GLY A 16 0.26 19.01 9.15
CA GLY A 16 0.74 18.18 8.06
C GLY A 16 -0.38 17.32 7.45
N PHE A 17 -1.16 16.64 8.30
CA PHE A 17 -2.34 15.90 7.86
C PHE A 17 -3.36 16.79 7.16
N GLY A 18 -3.73 17.93 7.80
CA GLY A 18 -4.73 18.85 7.27
C GLY A 18 -4.31 19.50 5.95
N LEU A 19 -3.06 19.94 5.84
CA LEU A 19 -2.50 20.51 4.61
C LEU A 19 -2.54 19.49 3.47
N ALA A 20 -2.02 18.28 3.71
CA ALA A 20 -1.99 17.23 2.72
C ALA A 20 -3.40 16.84 2.24
N LEU A 21 -4.38 16.76 3.16
CA LEU A 21 -5.78 16.47 2.85
C LEU A 21 -6.37 17.52 1.92
N VAL A 22 -6.22 18.80 2.28
CA VAL A 22 -6.78 19.92 1.49
C VAL A 22 -6.12 20.00 0.12
N LEU A 23 -4.80 19.90 0.05
CA LEU A 23 -4.07 19.91 -1.21
C LEU A 23 -4.45 18.73 -2.11
N ALA A 24 -4.54 17.51 -1.56
CA ALA A 24 -4.94 16.33 -2.33
C ALA A 24 -6.36 16.46 -2.87
N TYR A 25 -7.29 16.95 -2.07
CA TYR A 25 -8.67 17.19 -2.52
C TYR A 25 -8.73 18.18 -3.69
N ILE A 26 -8.03 19.31 -3.58
CA ILE A 26 -7.99 20.35 -4.62
C ILE A 26 -7.28 19.83 -5.87
N PHE A 27 -6.09 19.24 -5.72
CA PHE A 27 -5.30 18.75 -6.86
C PHE A 27 -6.01 17.61 -7.60
N THR A 28 -6.70 16.71 -6.89
CA THR A 28 -7.48 15.65 -7.53
C THR A 28 -8.57 16.22 -8.43
N GLY A 29 -9.28 17.25 -7.97
CA GLY A 29 -10.26 17.94 -8.80
C GLY A 29 -9.66 18.68 -10.00
N LEU A 30 -8.49 19.30 -9.84
CA LEU A 30 -7.79 20.00 -10.91
C LEU A 30 -7.22 19.03 -11.96
N ILE A 31 -6.51 17.99 -11.51
CA ILE A 31 -5.92 16.97 -12.39
C ILE A 31 -7.01 16.20 -13.12
N GLY A 32 -8.12 15.87 -12.46
CA GLY A 32 -9.26 15.23 -13.11
C GLY A 32 -9.89 16.08 -14.21
N ARG A 33 -9.95 17.41 -14.04
CA ARG A 33 -10.41 18.34 -15.09
C ARG A 33 -9.42 18.43 -16.26
N LEU A 34 -8.12 18.50 -15.95
CA LEU A 34 -7.04 18.53 -16.94
C LEU A 34 -7.02 17.23 -17.76
N ALA A 35 -7.08 16.08 -17.11
CA ALA A 35 -7.08 14.76 -17.76
C ALA A 35 -8.28 14.60 -18.71
N ARG A 36 -9.49 15.07 -18.30
CA ARG A 36 -10.66 15.11 -19.19
C ARG A 36 -10.44 15.99 -20.41
N ARG A 37 -9.87 17.19 -20.24
CA ARG A 37 -9.60 18.11 -21.36
C ARG A 37 -8.56 17.57 -22.34
N LYS A 38 -7.57 16.79 -21.83
CA LYS A 38 -6.51 16.20 -22.66
C LYS A 38 -6.88 14.83 -23.22
N GLY A 39 -8.02 14.26 -22.85
CA GLY A 39 -8.42 12.92 -23.29
C GLY A 39 -7.64 11.78 -22.62
N TRP A 40 -7.00 12.01 -21.49
CA TRP A 40 -6.28 10.98 -20.71
C TRP A 40 -7.29 10.19 -19.87
N LEU A 41 -8.07 9.36 -20.55
CA LEU A 41 -9.21 8.65 -19.98
C LEU A 41 -9.01 7.14 -20.13
N ASP A 42 -9.39 6.43 -19.10
CA ASP A 42 -9.53 4.99 -19.13
C ASP A 42 -10.86 4.63 -19.80
N GLN A 43 -10.78 4.02 -20.98
CA GLN A 43 -11.95 3.66 -21.76
C GLN A 43 -12.61 2.38 -21.20
N PRO A 44 -13.95 2.33 -21.18
CA PRO A 44 -14.66 1.10 -20.82
C PRO A 44 -14.26 -0.06 -21.75
N SER A 45 -14.12 -1.25 -21.18
CA SER A 45 -13.93 -2.47 -21.94
C SER A 45 -14.64 -3.63 -21.24
N GLU A 46 -14.91 -4.72 -21.94
CA GLU A 46 -15.55 -5.93 -21.36
C GLU A 46 -14.79 -6.54 -20.17
N ARG A 47 -13.52 -6.14 -20.02
CA ARG A 47 -12.65 -6.61 -18.93
C ARG A 47 -12.72 -5.73 -17.67
N ARG A 48 -13.38 -4.55 -17.75
CA ARG A 48 -13.39 -3.52 -16.69
C ARG A 48 -14.75 -3.38 -16.05
N VAL A 49 -14.75 -3.00 -14.78
CA VAL A 49 -15.98 -2.88 -13.97
C VAL A 49 -16.73 -1.58 -14.31
N HIS A 50 -16.04 -0.53 -14.74
CA HIS A 50 -16.66 0.76 -15.06
C HIS A 50 -17.23 0.81 -16.49
N LYS A 51 -18.36 1.53 -16.63
CA LYS A 51 -19.11 1.66 -17.89
C LYS A 51 -18.93 3.02 -18.59
N VAL A 52 -18.22 3.94 -17.97
CA VAL A 52 -17.99 5.31 -18.42
C VAL A 52 -16.50 5.58 -18.45
N ALA A 53 -16.03 6.39 -19.41
CA ALA A 53 -14.63 6.80 -19.47
C ALA A 53 -14.27 7.66 -18.25
N VAL A 54 -13.25 7.24 -17.48
CA VAL A 54 -12.83 7.87 -16.22
C VAL A 54 -11.39 8.37 -16.35
N PRO A 55 -11.10 9.63 -15.92
CA PRO A 55 -9.72 10.12 -15.89
C PRO A 55 -8.80 9.23 -15.06
N ARG A 56 -7.56 9.05 -15.51
CA ARG A 56 -6.44 8.51 -14.74
C ARG A 56 -5.63 9.65 -14.13
N LEU A 57 -4.51 9.38 -13.48
CA LEU A 57 -3.57 10.32 -12.88
C LEU A 57 -3.99 10.86 -11.50
N GLY A 58 -4.95 10.24 -10.80
CA GLY A 58 -5.26 10.60 -9.42
C GLY A 58 -4.05 10.45 -8.48
N GLY A 59 -3.15 9.52 -8.78
CA GLY A 59 -1.91 9.31 -8.05
C GLY A 59 -0.97 10.51 -8.06
N VAL A 60 -0.91 11.25 -9.17
CA VAL A 60 -0.12 12.48 -9.26
C VAL A 60 -0.63 13.52 -8.26
N ALA A 61 -1.97 13.60 -8.06
CA ALA A 61 -2.54 14.51 -7.06
C ALA A 61 -2.16 14.13 -5.63
N ILE A 62 -2.22 12.84 -5.31
CA ILE A 62 -1.82 12.32 -4.00
C ILE A 62 -0.35 12.65 -3.74
N PHE A 63 0.52 12.31 -4.70
CA PHE A 63 1.95 12.53 -4.60
C PHE A 63 2.32 14.00 -4.44
N LEU A 64 1.76 14.90 -5.27
CA LEU A 64 2.04 16.35 -5.17
C LEU A 64 1.60 16.91 -3.82
N ALA A 65 0.44 16.51 -3.31
CA ALA A 65 -0.03 16.93 -1.99
C ALA A 65 0.90 16.43 -0.88
N PHE A 66 1.32 15.17 -0.96
CA PHE A 66 2.30 14.59 -0.05
C PHE A 66 3.63 15.34 -0.11
N LEU A 67 4.21 15.49 -1.30
CA LEU A 67 5.50 16.15 -1.51
C LEU A 67 5.52 17.57 -0.95
N ILE A 68 4.52 18.40 -1.31
CA ILE A 68 4.44 19.80 -0.84
C ILE A 68 4.30 19.84 0.68
N SER A 69 3.46 18.97 1.26
CA SER A 69 3.26 18.94 2.71
C SER A 69 4.51 18.47 3.45
N VAL A 70 5.25 17.50 2.92
CA VAL A 70 6.55 17.07 3.47
C VAL A 70 7.54 18.24 3.41
N LEU A 71 7.70 18.89 2.27
CA LEU A 71 8.66 20.00 2.11
C LEU A 71 8.35 21.20 3.01
N LEU A 72 7.08 21.42 3.39
CA LEU A 72 6.68 22.54 4.22
C LEU A 72 6.66 22.22 5.73
N ILE A 73 6.36 21.00 6.12
CA ILE A 73 6.09 20.63 7.52
C ILE A 73 7.16 19.70 8.11
N TYR A 74 7.71 18.78 7.30
CA TYR A 74 8.65 17.79 7.79
C TYR A 74 10.08 18.28 7.72
N TRP A 75 10.73 18.42 8.90
CA TRP A 75 12.13 18.83 9.02
C TRP A 75 12.92 17.72 9.72
N PRO A 76 13.93 17.15 9.08
CA PRO A 76 14.73 16.12 9.68
C PRO A 76 15.54 16.66 10.86
N GLY A 77 15.42 16.02 12.00
CA GLY A 77 16.20 16.30 13.20
C GLY A 77 17.42 15.40 13.36
N SER A 78 17.49 14.33 12.58
CA SER A 78 18.56 13.33 12.61
C SER A 78 18.98 12.92 11.21
N LEU A 79 20.14 12.27 11.10
CA LEU A 79 20.63 11.72 9.84
C LEU A 79 19.66 10.65 9.29
N HIS A 80 19.09 9.85 10.17
CA HIS A 80 18.08 8.85 9.81
C HIS A 80 16.81 9.46 9.19
N GLU A 81 16.40 10.63 9.66
CA GLU A 81 15.27 11.36 9.11
C GLU A 81 15.61 12.06 7.78
N ALA A 82 16.89 12.38 7.55
CA ALA A 82 17.36 12.98 6.30
C ALA A 82 17.18 12.08 5.08
N LEU A 83 17.14 10.76 5.27
CA LEU A 83 16.86 9.78 4.21
C LEU A 83 15.55 9.99 3.49
N VAL A 84 14.56 10.57 4.16
CA VAL A 84 13.30 10.95 3.50
C VAL A 84 13.60 11.88 2.33
N TYR A 85 14.52 12.83 2.50
CA TYR A 85 14.89 13.78 1.44
C TYR A 85 15.87 13.21 0.43
N GLU A 86 16.82 12.39 0.87
CA GLU A 86 17.93 11.92 0.05
C GLU A 86 17.61 10.67 -0.77
N GLY A 87 16.78 9.78 -0.22
CA GLY A 87 16.41 8.50 -0.85
C GLY A 87 14.95 8.43 -1.24
N PHE A 88 14.05 8.57 -0.26
CA PHE A 88 12.62 8.32 -0.48
C PHE A 88 11.96 9.34 -1.41
N LEU A 89 12.13 10.66 -1.19
CA LEU A 89 11.50 11.64 -2.06
C LEU A 89 11.99 11.57 -3.51
N PRO A 90 13.32 11.45 -3.81
CA PRO A 90 13.77 11.24 -5.17
C PRO A 90 13.20 9.98 -5.82
N ALA A 91 13.17 8.86 -5.10
CA ALA A 91 12.55 7.62 -5.59
C ALA A 91 11.06 7.80 -5.87
N ALA A 92 10.33 8.50 -4.98
CA ALA A 92 8.91 8.78 -5.13
C ALA A 92 8.61 9.73 -6.30
N VAL A 93 9.43 10.78 -6.50
CA VAL A 93 9.37 11.65 -7.70
C VAL A 93 9.55 10.82 -8.95
N PHE A 94 10.61 10.01 -8.99
CA PHE A 94 10.95 9.21 -10.16
C PHE A 94 9.81 8.22 -10.50
N ILE A 95 9.39 7.38 -9.54
CA ILE A 95 8.38 6.35 -9.82
C ILE A 95 7.02 6.98 -10.21
N THR A 96 6.62 8.07 -9.53
CA THR A 96 5.36 8.74 -9.87
C THR A 96 5.40 9.36 -11.26
N ALA A 97 6.52 9.99 -11.66
CA ALA A 97 6.67 10.62 -12.97
C ALA A 97 6.64 9.58 -14.10
N VAL A 98 7.41 8.49 -13.97
CA VAL A 98 7.45 7.46 -15.01
C VAL A 98 6.16 6.65 -15.10
N MET A 99 5.48 6.43 -13.98
CA MET A 99 4.18 5.76 -13.99
C MET A 99 3.03 6.68 -14.42
N ALA A 100 3.14 8.00 -14.24
CA ALA A 100 2.22 8.96 -14.86
C ALA A 100 2.35 8.95 -16.39
N TYR A 101 3.57 8.76 -16.92
CA TYR A 101 3.76 8.51 -18.35
C TYR A 101 3.11 7.19 -18.79
N ASP A 102 3.26 6.13 -17.98
CA ASP A 102 2.60 4.84 -18.22
C ASP A 102 1.07 4.96 -18.25
N ASP A 103 0.48 5.71 -17.32
CA ASP A 103 -0.97 5.94 -17.27
C ASP A 103 -1.52 6.57 -18.56
N VAL A 104 -0.68 7.34 -19.29
CA VAL A 104 -1.07 8.01 -20.54
C VAL A 104 -0.74 7.18 -21.78
N ARG A 105 0.41 6.50 -21.80
CA ARG A 105 0.94 5.84 -23.02
C ARG A 105 0.88 4.32 -22.97
N GLY A 106 0.87 3.73 -21.79
CA GLY A 106 1.01 2.29 -21.56
C GLY A 106 2.43 1.79 -21.78
N LEU A 107 2.97 1.08 -20.80
CA LEU A 107 4.29 0.44 -20.85
C LEU A 107 4.16 -1.07 -20.70
N PRO A 108 5.01 -1.85 -21.37
CA PRO A 108 5.04 -3.29 -21.17
C PRO A 108 5.50 -3.65 -19.75
N PRO A 109 5.03 -4.77 -19.17
CA PRO A 109 5.29 -5.14 -17.77
C PRO A 109 6.78 -5.23 -17.42
N GLY A 110 7.63 -5.70 -18.33
CA GLY A 110 9.07 -5.80 -18.10
C GLY A 110 9.73 -4.42 -17.91
N ILE A 111 9.29 -3.40 -18.65
CA ILE A 111 9.78 -2.03 -18.49
C ILE A 111 9.32 -1.48 -17.14
N LYS A 112 8.08 -1.72 -16.74
CA LYS A 112 7.57 -1.31 -15.42
C LYS A 112 8.43 -1.88 -14.29
N LEU A 113 8.75 -3.18 -14.34
CA LEU A 113 9.61 -3.83 -13.35
C LEU A 113 11.02 -3.20 -13.34
N GLY A 114 11.59 -2.91 -14.51
CA GLY A 114 12.87 -2.20 -14.61
C GLY A 114 12.83 -0.82 -13.96
N LEU A 115 11.77 -0.04 -14.21
CA LEU A 115 11.57 1.28 -13.60
C LEU A 115 11.35 1.22 -12.07
N GLN A 116 10.60 0.22 -11.58
CA GLN A 116 10.48 -0.06 -10.15
C GLN A 116 11.85 -0.37 -9.52
N THR A 117 12.67 -1.17 -10.21
CA THR A 117 14.03 -1.49 -9.76
C THR A 117 14.90 -0.24 -9.69
N VAL A 118 14.83 0.64 -10.68
CA VAL A 118 15.56 1.94 -10.64
C VAL A 118 15.10 2.79 -9.47
N ALA A 119 13.78 2.87 -9.18
CA ALA A 119 13.26 3.59 -8.02
C ALA A 119 13.83 3.04 -6.70
N VAL A 120 13.92 1.70 -6.56
CA VAL A 120 14.52 1.07 -5.37
C VAL A 120 16.02 1.34 -5.27
N VAL A 121 16.74 1.34 -6.39
CA VAL A 121 18.17 1.73 -6.40
C VAL A 121 18.33 3.18 -5.94
N ILE A 122 17.52 4.12 -6.45
CA ILE A 122 17.53 5.52 -5.99
C ILE A 122 17.27 5.61 -4.48
N LEU A 123 16.30 4.85 -3.97
CA LEU A 123 15.99 4.79 -2.54
C LEU A 123 17.20 4.36 -1.71
N MET A 124 17.95 3.36 -2.17
CA MET A 124 19.06 2.74 -1.42
C MET A 124 20.40 3.49 -1.58
N LEU A 125 20.52 4.38 -2.58
CA LEU A 125 21.78 5.07 -2.88
C LEU A 125 22.39 5.81 -1.68
N PRO A 126 21.65 6.58 -0.85
CA PRO A 126 22.24 7.30 0.27
C PRO A 126 22.91 6.38 1.28
N GLY A 127 22.26 5.29 1.71
CA GLY A 127 22.84 4.33 2.64
C GLY A 127 24.05 3.59 2.07
N LEU A 128 23.99 3.23 0.79
CA LEU A 128 25.14 2.60 0.11
C LEU A 128 26.34 3.56 0.00
N ALA A 129 26.10 4.84 -0.29
CA ALA A 129 27.14 5.85 -0.43
C ALA A 129 27.78 6.24 0.91
N ALA A 130 26.99 6.31 1.98
CA ALA A 130 27.47 6.70 3.30
C ALA A 130 28.24 5.57 4.03
N GLY A 131 28.16 4.33 3.55
CA GLY A 131 28.76 3.18 4.24
C GLY A 131 28.12 2.84 5.59
N HIS A 132 27.06 3.55 5.97
CA HIS A 132 26.32 3.40 7.24
C HIS A 132 25.01 2.66 7.03
N LEU A 133 25.09 1.43 6.58
CA LEU A 133 23.97 0.63 6.09
C LEU A 133 22.94 0.28 7.16
N ASN A 134 23.33 0.32 8.43
CA ASN A 134 22.47 -0.03 9.56
C ASN A 134 21.81 1.20 10.21
N GLU A 135 22.27 2.41 9.90
CA GLU A 135 21.81 3.63 10.58
C GLU A 135 20.74 4.38 9.81
N HIS A 136 20.53 4.05 8.53
CA HIS A 136 19.78 4.92 7.63
C HIS A 136 18.35 4.43 7.31
N GLY A 137 17.96 3.19 7.56
CA GLY A 137 16.58 2.72 7.36
C GLY A 137 16.11 2.64 5.89
N ASP A 138 16.97 2.88 4.91
CA ASP A 138 16.73 2.74 3.47
C ASP A 138 16.95 1.30 2.99
N ILE A 139 17.80 0.54 3.70
CA ILE A 139 18.04 -0.87 3.49
C ILE A 139 17.56 -1.65 4.73
N ILE A 140 16.83 -2.73 4.52
CA ILE A 140 16.41 -3.64 5.59
C ILE A 140 17.60 -4.52 5.96
N SER A 141 18.48 -3.99 6.78
CA SER A 141 19.74 -4.61 7.20
C SER A 141 19.65 -5.34 8.54
N SER A 142 18.55 -5.17 9.26
CA SER A 142 18.30 -5.86 10.50
C SER A 142 16.82 -6.23 10.67
N ILE A 143 16.56 -7.37 11.28
CA ILE A 143 15.24 -7.79 11.72
C ILE A 143 15.28 -8.14 13.19
N HIS A 144 14.19 -7.95 13.91
CA HIS A 144 14.10 -8.43 15.28
C HIS A 144 14.26 -9.94 15.33
N ASN A 145 15.06 -10.40 16.28
CA ASN A 145 15.39 -11.80 16.43
C ASN A 145 14.18 -12.60 16.95
N PRO A 146 13.50 -13.41 16.12
CA PRO A 146 12.37 -14.22 16.58
C PRO A 146 12.79 -15.34 17.54
N LEU A 147 14.10 -15.67 17.64
CA LEU A 147 14.65 -16.73 18.48
C LEU A 147 15.14 -16.20 19.83
N HIS A 148 15.12 -14.90 20.06
CA HIS A 148 15.50 -14.29 21.36
C HIS A 148 14.62 -14.81 22.51
N ILE A 149 13.33 -15.04 22.25
CA ILE A 149 12.36 -15.54 23.22
C ILE A 149 12.65 -16.98 23.66
N ALA A 150 13.29 -17.77 22.79
CA ALA A 150 13.71 -19.13 23.12
C ALA A 150 15.09 -19.17 23.81
N ASN A 151 15.71 -18.02 24.14
CA ASN A 151 17.08 -17.92 24.65
C ASN A 151 18.13 -18.66 23.79
N ILE A 152 17.85 -18.85 22.50
CA ILE A 152 18.74 -19.55 21.57
C ILE A 152 19.83 -18.59 21.08
N ILE A 153 19.49 -17.32 20.89
CA ILE A 153 20.40 -16.26 20.47
C ILE A 153 20.15 -15.04 21.35
N ASN A 154 21.16 -14.57 22.08
CA ASN A 154 21.06 -13.49 23.09
C ASN A 154 21.07 -12.07 22.48
N SER A 155 20.88 -11.90 21.17
CA SER A 155 20.79 -10.59 20.53
C SER A 155 19.33 -10.23 20.22
N ASP A 156 18.93 -8.99 20.50
CA ASP A 156 17.57 -8.49 20.19
C ASP A 156 17.33 -8.34 18.68
N THR A 157 18.39 -8.16 17.91
CA THR A 157 18.35 -7.99 16.45
C THR A 157 19.28 -8.98 15.76
N LEU A 158 18.84 -9.49 14.63
CA LEU A 158 19.67 -10.23 13.68
C LEU A 158 20.07 -9.28 12.57
N GLU A 159 21.39 -9.06 12.44
CA GLU A 159 21.94 -8.31 11.33
C GLU A 159 21.93 -9.18 10.07
N ILE A 160 21.42 -8.62 8.99
CA ILE A 160 21.36 -9.27 7.69
C ILE A 160 22.57 -8.80 6.87
N PRO A 161 23.47 -9.70 6.46
CA PRO A 161 24.57 -9.33 5.56
C PRO A 161 24.04 -8.65 4.30
N LEU A 162 24.75 -7.65 3.79
CA LEU A 162 24.33 -6.84 2.63
C LEU A 162 23.93 -7.65 1.42
N ILE A 163 24.64 -8.73 1.17
CA ILE A 163 24.33 -9.64 0.06
C ILE A 163 22.90 -10.19 0.09
N PHE A 164 22.28 -10.25 1.28
CA PHE A 164 20.88 -10.64 1.46
C PHE A 164 19.98 -9.44 1.72
N ALA A 165 20.48 -8.40 2.40
CA ALA A 165 19.72 -7.19 2.75
C ALA A 165 19.26 -6.42 1.51
N ILE A 166 20.14 -6.26 0.51
CA ILE A 166 19.84 -5.56 -0.75
C ILE A 166 18.73 -6.30 -1.53
N PRO A 167 18.85 -7.60 -1.86
CA PRO A 167 17.78 -8.33 -2.53
C PRO A 167 16.48 -8.38 -1.73
N PHE A 168 16.55 -8.45 -0.40
CA PHE A 168 15.37 -8.46 0.45
C PHE A 168 14.65 -7.11 0.43
N THR A 169 15.37 -5.99 0.52
CA THR A 169 14.80 -4.64 0.41
C THR A 169 14.18 -4.42 -0.97
N TRP A 170 14.86 -4.86 -2.03
CA TRP A 170 14.31 -4.82 -3.38
C TRP A 170 13.01 -5.62 -3.49
N PHE A 171 13.02 -6.87 -3.02
CA PHE A 171 11.86 -7.75 -3.06
C PHE A 171 10.68 -7.17 -2.26
N TRP A 172 10.95 -6.64 -1.06
CA TRP A 172 9.97 -5.99 -0.21
C TRP A 172 9.34 -4.78 -0.91
N THR A 173 10.17 -3.87 -1.38
CA THR A 173 9.70 -2.60 -1.95
C THR A 173 8.96 -2.80 -3.28
N VAL A 174 9.53 -3.59 -4.19
CA VAL A 174 8.87 -3.96 -5.46
C VAL A 174 7.61 -4.77 -5.20
N GLY A 175 7.66 -5.70 -4.24
CA GLY A 175 6.51 -6.49 -3.82
C GLY A 175 5.36 -5.62 -3.32
N MET A 176 5.64 -4.62 -2.48
CA MET A 176 4.64 -3.68 -1.98
C MET A 176 4.05 -2.81 -3.09
N MET A 177 4.89 -2.27 -4.00
CA MET A 177 4.40 -1.51 -5.16
C MET A 177 3.42 -2.34 -6.00
N ASN A 178 3.78 -3.58 -6.32
CA ASN A 178 2.91 -4.45 -7.10
C ASN A 178 1.69 -4.92 -6.31
N THR A 179 1.80 -5.16 -5.00
CA THR A 179 0.65 -5.54 -4.15
C THR A 179 -0.42 -4.45 -4.17
N ILE A 180 -0.05 -3.20 -3.93
CA ILE A 180 -1.01 -2.09 -3.97
C ILE A 180 -1.58 -1.90 -5.37
N ASN A 181 -0.77 -2.06 -6.42
CA ASN A 181 -1.24 -1.98 -7.80
C ASN A 181 -2.27 -3.07 -8.14
N PHE A 182 -2.06 -4.31 -7.68
CA PHE A 182 -3.04 -5.39 -7.90
C PHE A 182 -4.34 -5.21 -7.09
N VAL A 183 -4.27 -4.54 -5.95
CA VAL A 183 -5.44 -4.23 -5.11
C VAL A 183 -6.24 -3.05 -5.66
N ASP A 184 -5.63 -2.19 -6.49
CA ASP A 184 -6.30 -1.04 -7.13
C ASP A 184 -7.24 -1.46 -8.29
N GLY A 185 -7.99 -2.54 -8.05
CA GLY A 185 -8.97 -3.07 -8.99
C GLY A 185 -10.41 -2.62 -8.75
N LEU A 186 -10.71 -1.98 -7.61
CA LEU A 186 -12.03 -1.48 -7.23
C LEU A 186 -11.94 -0.04 -6.71
N ASP A 187 -12.95 0.77 -7.06
CA ASP A 187 -13.04 2.17 -6.61
C ASP A 187 -12.92 2.29 -5.09
N GLY A 188 -11.95 3.08 -4.63
CA GLY A 188 -11.70 3.34 -3.22
C GLY A 188 -10.93 2.25 -2.47
N LEU A 189 -10.74 1.05 -3.02
CA LEU A 189 -10.17 -0.08 -2.28
C LEU A 189 -8.72 0.19 -1.86
N ALA A 190 -7.82 0.37 -2.82
CA ALA A 190 -6.40 0.58 -2.54
C ALA A 190 -6.15 1.85 -1.71
N GLY A 191 -6.80 2.96 -2.08
CA GLY A 191 -6.70 4.21 -1.33
C GLY A 191 -7.16 4.07 0.12
N GLY A 192 -8.30 3.41 0.35
CA GLY A 192 -8.85 3.32 1.71
C GLY A 192 -8.06 2.41 2.63
N ILE A 193 -7.62 1.22 2.18
CA ILE A 193 -6.76 0.37 3.03
C ILE A 193 -5.41 1.04 3.31
N THR A 194 -4.85 1.75 2.33
CA THR A 194 -3.62 2.54 2.52
C THR A 194 -3.82 3.66 3.55
N MET A 195 -4.93 4.40 3.47
CA MET A 195 -5.27 5.44 4.42
C MET A 195 -5.41 4.89 5.85
N ILE A 196 -6.17 3.80 6.03
CA ILE A 196 -6.32 3.13 7.33
C ILE A 196 -4.95 2.69 7.87
N THR A 197 -4.13 2.07 7.02
CA THR A 197 -2.78 1.63 7.37
C THR A 197 -1.91 2.81 7.83
N ALA A 198 -1.93 3.93 7.09
CA ALA A 198 -1.18 5.13 7.42
C ALA A 198 -1.63 5.75 8.76
N VAL A 199 -2.94 5.78 9.04
CA VAL A 199 -3.48 6.24 10.33
C VAL A 199 -3.01 5.34 11.47
N VAL A 200 -3.09 4.02 11.33
CA VAL A 200 -2.59 3.07 12.34
C VAL A 200 -1.09 3.27 12.58
N MET A 201 -0.30 3.41 11.51
CA MET A 201 1.14 3.69 11.62
C MET A 201 1.43 5.02 12.30
N THR A 202 0.60 6.04 12.06
CA THR A 202 0.68 7.33 12.79
C THR A 202 0.51 7.13 14.29
N VAL A 203 -0.56 6.43 14.69
CA VAL A 203 -0.85 6.16 16.11
C VAL A 203 0.27 5.35 16.76
N ILE A 204 0.71 4.27 16.13
CA ILE A 204 1.82 3.43 16.64
C ILE A 204 3.10 4.26 16.77
N SER A 205 3.43 5.11 15.79
CA SER A 205 4.61 5.95 15.83
C SER A 205 4.56 6.99 16.97
N VAL A 206 3.39 7.58 17.25
CA VAL A 206 3.18 8.46 18.40
C VAL A 206 3.39 7.71 19.71
N LEU A 207 2.79 6.52 19.85
CA LEU A 207 2.92 5.70 21.06
C LEU A 207 4.38 5.26 21.31
N LEU A 208 5.17 5.08 20.26
CA LEU A 208 6.60 4.75 20.33
C LEU A 208 7.51 5.98 20.48
N GLY A 209 6.96 7.21 20.57
CA GLY A 209 7.75 8.43 20.63
C GLY A 209 8.46 8.82 19.33
N GLN A 210 8.16 8.15 18.21
CA GLN A 210 8.77 8.38 16.90
C GLN A 210 8.02 9.47 16.15
N TYR A 211 8.06 10.70 16.67
CA TYR A 211 7.21 11.80 16.18
C TYR A 211 7.47 12.19 14.73
N ALA A 212 8.71 12.14 14.25
CA ALA A 212 9.04 12.44 12.86
C ALA A 212 8.34 11.44 11.90
N VAL A 213 8.42 10.15 12.23
CA VAL A 213 7.73 9.10 11.45
C VAL A 213 6.21 9.27 11.53
N ALA A 214 5.69 9.64 12.71
CA ALA A 214 4.26 9.90 12.89
C ALA A 214 3.77 11.06 12.00
N VAL A 215 4.53 12.17 11.90
CA VAL A 215 4.22 13.29 11.02
C VAL A 215 4.20 12.87 9.56
N LEU A 216 5.19 12.09 9.13
CA LEU A 216 5.27 11.59 7.77
C LEU A 216 4.09 10.67 7.42
N CYS A 217 3.73 9.75 8.33
CA CYS A 217 2.55 8.88 8.19
C CYS A 217 1.25 9.69 8.17
N ALA A 218 1.13 10.74 8.99
CA ALA A 218 -0.05 11.60 9.02
C ALA A 218 -0.21 12.41 7.72
N ILE A 219 0.88 12.98 7.19
CA ILE A 219 0.89 13.66 5.88
C ILE A 219 0.44 12.68 4.79
N PHE A 220 0.97 11.46 4.81
CA PHE A 220 0.61 10.42 3.84
C PHE A 220 -0.88 10.03 3.97
N ALA A 221 -1.39 9.81 5.19
CA ALA A 221 -2.80 9.55 5.43
C ALA A 221 -3.71 10.68 4.92
N GLY A 222 -3.33 11.94 5.19
CA GLY A 222 -4.06 13.13 4.72
C GLY A 222 -4.11 13.21 3.20
N SER A 223 -2.98 12.97 2.51
CA SER A 223 -2.92 13.00 1.04
C SER A 223 -3.82 11.95 0.40
N VAL A 224 -3.87 10.74 0.96
CA VAL A 224 -4.74 9.67 0.46
C VAL A 224 -6.20 9.94 0.79
N LEU A 225 -6.50 10.43 2.00
CA LEU A 225 -7.86 10.77 2.41
C LEU A 225 -8.46 11.90 1.55
N GLY A 226 -7.68 12.91 1.17
CA GLY A 226 -8.13 13.99 0.29
C GLY A 226 -8.48 13.51 -1.13
N PHE A 227 -7.84 12.45 -1.61
CA PHE A 227 -8.15 11.81 -2.89
C PHE A 227 -9.44 10.96 -2.84
N LEU A 228 -9.69 10.25 -1.74
CA LEU A 228 -10.75 9.24 -1.61
C LEU A 228 -12.16 9.73 -2.00
N PRO A 229 -12.62 10.96 -1.67
CA PRO A 229 -13.95 11.44 -2.09
C PRO A 229 -14.15 11.49 -3.60
N HIS A 230 -13.06 11.59 -4.38
CA HIS A 230 -13.10 11.59 -5.84
C HIS A 230 -12.99 10.17 -6.43
N ASN A 231 -12.46 9.23 -5.66
CA ASN A 231 -12.27 7.83 -6.06
C ASN A 231 -13.32 6.89 -5.45
N TRP A 232 -14.23 7.39 -4.60
CA TRP A 232 -15.33 6.58 -4.05
C TRP A 232 -16.32 6.17 -5.14
N THR A 233 -16.86 4.92 -5.01
CA THR A 233 -17.78 4.33 -5.99
C THR A 233 -19.10 5.11 -6.15
N PRO A 234 -19.46 5.57 -7.36
CA PRO A 234 -18.72 5.48 -8.63
C PRO A 234 -17.59 6.51 -8.72
N ALA A 235 -16.38 6.06 -9.06
CA ALA A 235 -15.21 6.91 -9.12
C ALA A 235 -15.29 8.00 -10.19
N LYS A 236 -14.87 9.22 -9.82
CA LYS A 236 -14.74 10.38 -10.74
C LYS A 236 -13.34 10.48 -11.37
N ILE A 237 -12.36 9.83 -10.75
CA ILE A 237 -10.98 9.72 -11.20
C ILE A 237 -10.36 8.43 -10.61
N PHE A 238 -9.56 7.73 -11.40
CA PHE A 238 -8.77 6.59 -10.95
C PHE A 238 -7.40 7.03 -10.46
N MET A 239 -6.87 6.25 -9.53
CA MET A 239 -5.53 6.44 -8.97
C MET A 239 -4.45 6.29 -10.04
N GLY A 240 -4.57 5.24 -10.87
CA GLY A 240 -3.59 4.88 -11.89
C GLY A 240 -2.35 4.21 -11.31
N ASP A 241 -1.45 3.79 -12.20
CA ASP A 241 -0.19 3.18 -11.81
C ASP A 241 0.73 4.19 -11.10
N SER A 242 0.64 5.49 -11.47
CA SER A 242 1.33 6.58 -10.77
C SER A 242 1.01 6.63 -9.28
N GLY A 243 -0.25 6.38 -8.90
CA GLY A 243 -0.66 6.40 -7.51
C GLY A 243 -0.38 5.08 -6.80
N SER A 244 -0.79 3.96 -7.37
CA SER A 244 -0.64 2.66 -6.71
C SER A 244 0.83 2.30 -6.46
N MET A 245 1.74 2.62 -7.39
CA MET A 245 3.18 2.43 -7.21
C MET A 245 3.76 3.38 -6.17
N PHE A 246 3.35 4.65 -6.16
CA PHE A 246 3.73 5.60 -5.11
C PHE A 246 3.25 5.13 -3.73
N LEU A 247 1.99 4.72 -3.59
CA LEU A 247 1.46 4.24 -2.32
C LEU A 247 2.21 3.00 -1.83
N GLY A 248 2.51 2.05 -2.73
CA GLY A 248 3.28 0.86 -2.39
C GLY A 248 4.70 1.18 -1.94
N LEU A 249 5.40 2.09 -2.65
CA LEU A 249 6.72 2.58 -2.26
C LEU A 249 6.67 3.25 -0.89
N ALA A 250 5.72 4.17 -0.67
CA ALA A 250 5.57 4.88 0.60
C ALA A 250 5.31 3.93 1.77
N LEU A 251 4.40 2.96 1.62
CA LEU A 251 4.15 1.94 2.65
C LEU A 251 5.38 1.09 2.95
N ALA A 252 6.14 0.69 1.91
CA ALA A 252 7.36 -0.09 2.10
C ALA A 252 8.41 0.68 2.90
N VAL A 253 8.59 1.96 2.60
CA VAL A 253 9.56 2.83 3.27
C VAL A 253 9.12 3.17 4.70
N LEU A 254 7.84 3.53 4.90
CA LEU A 254 7.30 3.84 6.23
C LEU A 254 7.35 2.65 7.18
N ALA A 255 7.22 1.42 6.67
CA ALA A 255 7.41 0.20 7.45
C ALA A 255 8.85 0.04 7.93
N ASN A 256 9.83 0.53 7.17
CA ASN A 256 11.25 0.39 7.46
C ASN A 256 11.80 1.51 8.35
N ILE A 257 11.50 2.78 8.05
CA ILE A 257 12.02 3.96 8.79
C ILE A 257 11.72 3.90 10.30
N GLY A 258 10.73 3.22 10.73
CA GLY A 258 10.37 3.16 12.15
C GLY A 258 10.91 1.98 12.93
N GLY A 259 11.79 1.16 12.37
CA GLY A 259 12.21 -0.11 12.99
C GLY A 259 11.00 -1.02 13.30
N ALA A 260 11.14 -2.33 13.33
CA ALA A 260 10.12 -3.29 13.79
C ALA A 260 8.65 -3.18 13.24
N LYS A 261 8.37 -2.27 12.30
CA LYS A 261 7.01 -2.07 11.78
C LYS A 261 6.68 -2.95 10.57
N LEU A 262 7.67 -3.72 10.09
CA LEU A 262 7.47 -4.66 8.97
C LEU A 262 6.37 -5.67 9.28
N ALA A 263 6.41 -6.24 10.50
CA ALA A 263 5.40 -7.18 10.98
C ALA A 263 4.01 -6.52 11.08
N THR A 264 3.94 -5.28 11.57
CA THR A 264 2.68 -4.51 11.62
C THR A 264 2.14 -4.26 10.21
N MET A 265 3.00 -3.88 9.26
CA MET A 265 2.61 -3.67 7.87
C MET A 265 2.08 -4.96 7.24
N LEU A 266 2.76 -6.10 7.48
CA LEU A 266 2.30 -7.42 7.03
C LEU A 266 0.98 -7.82 7.69
N LEU A 267 0.73 -7.42 8.94
CA LEU A 267 -0.55 -7.66 9.60
C LEU A 267 -1.68 -6.86 8.94
N LEU A 268 -1.46 -5.57 8.70
CA LEU A 268 -2.46 -4.67 8.12
C LEU A 268 -2.79 -4.99 6.66
N LEU A 269 -1.77 -5.34 5.89
CA LEU A 269 -1.87 -5.64 4.47
C LEU A 269 -1.78 -7.15 4.16
N GLY A 270 -1.89 -8.00 5.18
CA GLY A 270 -1.71 -9.44 5.05
C GLY A 270 -2.63 -10.07 4.00
N ILE A 271 -3.90 -9.63 3.94
CA ILE A 271 -4.84 -10.13 2.93
C ILE A 271 -4.39 -9.75 1.51
N PRO A 272 -4.16 -8.47 1.19
CA PRO A 272 -3.60 -8.07 -0.09
C PRO A 272 -2.34 -8.82 -0.47
N VAL A 273 -1.37 -8.88 0.45
CA VAL A 273 -0.08 -9.55 0.20
C VAL A 273 -0.26 -11.05 -0.08
N LEU A 274 -1.08 -11.73 0.73
CA LEU A 274 -1.35 -13.16 0.55
C LEU A 274 -2.15 -13.43 -0.73
N ASP A 275 -3.13 -12.59 -1.08
CA ASP A 275 -3.87 -12.74 -2.33
C ASP A 275 -2.95 -12.67 -3.54
N VAL A 276 -2.06 -11.66 -3.58
CA VAL A 276 -1.06 -11.51 -4.64
C VAL A 276 -0.09 -12.68 -4.68
N ALA A 277 0.43 -13.11 -3.53
CA ALA A 277 1.36 -14.24 -3.45
C ALA A 277 0.73 -15.53 -3.98
N VAL A 278 -0.52 -15.83 -3.56
CA VAL A 278 -1.26 -17.03 -4.02
C VAL A 278 -1.49 -16.98 -5.53
N VAL A 279 -1.89 -15.84 -6.08
CA VAL A 279 -2.12 -15.68 -7.52
C VAL A 279 -0.81 -15.85 -8.30
N ILE A 280 0.31 -15.29 -7.84
CA ILE A 280 1.62 -15.44 -8.47
C ILE A 280 2.05 -16.92 -8.46
N ILE A 281 1.94 -17.60 -7.31
CA ILE A 281 2.29 -19.02 -7.19
C ILE A 281 1.45 -19.87 -8.15
N GLN A 282 0.14 -19.60 -8.26
CA GLN A 282 -0.76 -20.31 -9.17
C GLN A 282 -0.39 -20.08 -10.64
N ARG A 283 0.04 -18.86 -11.01
CA ARG A 283 0.50 -18.54 -12.37
C ARG A 283 1.77 -19.31 -12.73
N VAL A 284 2.77 -19.25 -11.85
CA VAL A 284 4.06 -19.93 -12.06
C VAL A 284 3.85 -21.45 -12.17
N ARG A 285 3.06 -22.06 -11.27
CA ARG A 285 2.70 -23.49 -11.34
C ARG A 285 1.92 -23.86 -12.60
N GLY A 286 1.15 -22.92 -13.14
CA GLY A 286 0.40 -23.10 -14.39
C GLY A 286 1.20 -22.80 -15.66
N GLY A 287 2.52 -22.62 -15.59
CA GLY A 287 3.40 -22.30 -16.72
C GLY A 287 3.18 -20.92 -17.33
N ARG A 288 2.49 -20.01 -16.62
CA ARG A 288 2.22 -18.64 -17.08
C ARG A 288 3.19 -17.66 -16.41
N GLY A 289 3.58 -16.60 -17.11
CA GLY A 289 4.43 -15.55 -16.55
C GLY A 289 3.77 -14.87 -15.34
N ALA A 290 4.56 -14.52 -14.32
CA ALA A 290 4.11 -13.89 -13.07
C ALA A 290 3.28 -12.61 -13.28
N PHE A 291 3.53 -11.87 -14.36
CA PHE A 291 2.88 -10.59 -14.70
C PHE A 291 1.71 -10.69 -15.69
N HIS A 292 1.22 -11.91 -15.93
CA HIS A 292 0.06 -12.07 -16.81
C HIS A 292 -1.22 -11.57 -16.12
N TYR A 293 -2.11 -10.85 -16.86
CA TYR A 293 -3.41 -10.41 -16.33
C TYR A 293 -4.25 -11.62 -15.87
N ASP A 294 -4.81 -11.54 -14.66
CA ASP A 294 -5.61 -12.63 -14.10
C ASP A 294 -6.80 -12.09 -13.29
N LYS A 295 -7.98 -12.68 -13.50
CA LYS A 295 -9.21 -12.39 -12.74
C LYS A 295 -9.32 -13.22 -11.43
N ARG A 296 -8.25 -13.89 -10.99
CA ARG A 296 -8.27 -14.79 -9.83
C ARG A 296 -8.09 -14.10 -8.49
N HIS A 297 -7.88 -12.76 -8.49
CA HIS A 297 -7.77 -12.00 -7.26
C HIS A 297 -9.05 -12.10 -6.43
N LEU A 298 -8.90 -12.04 -5.09
CA LEU A 298 -9.97 -12.22 -4.12
C LEU A 298 -11.16 -11.28 -4.37
N HIS A 299 -10.90 -10.00 -4.66
CA HIS A 299 -11.95 -9.03 -4.94
C HIS A 299 -12.77 -9.39 -6.19
N HIS A 300 -12.18 -9.95 -7.25
CA HIS A 300 -12.90 -10.46 -8.40
C HIS A 300 -13.79 -11.67 -8.05
N LYS A 301 -13.26 -12.62 -7.27
CA LYS A 301 -14.04 -13.77 -6.79
C LYS A 301 -15.25 -13.36 -5.95
N LEU A 302 -15.10 -12.32 -5.12
CA LEU A 302 -16.19 -11.77 -4.33
C LEU A 302 -17.25 -11.10 -5.22
N LEU A 303 -16.84 -10.35 -6.26
CA LEU A 303 -17.77 -9.80 -7.27
C LEU A 303 -18.54 -10.92 -7.99
N GLU A 304 -17.85 -11.95 -8.46
CA GLU A 304 -18.46 -13.12 -9.10
C GLU A 304 -19.41 -13.89 -8.16
N SER A 305 -19.18 -13.81 -6.86
CA SER A 305 -20.06 -14.37 -5.82
C SER A 305 -21.27 -13.49 -5.49
N GLY A 306 -21.46 -12.35 -6.21
CA GLY A 306 -22.63 -11.48 -6.09
C GLY A 306 -22.53 -10.40 -5.02
N TYR A 307 -21.34 -10.15 -4.44
CA TYR A 307 -21.14 -8.99 -3.57
C TYR A 307 -21.03 -7.71 -4.40
N SER A 308 -21.63 -6.62 -3.94
CA SER A 308 -21.44 -5.31 -4.56
C SER A 308 -20.03 -4.77 -4.29
N GLN A 309 -19.53 -3.90 -5.18
CA GLN A 309 -18.23 -3.25 -5.00
C GLN A 309 -18.11 -2.56 -3.63
N ARG A 310 -19.14 -1.83 -3.18
CA ARG A 310 -19.15 -1.18 -1.87
C ARG A 310 -19.04 -2.16 -0.71
N GLN A 311 -19.73 -3.30 -0.78
CA GLN A 311 -19.64 -4.33 0.26
C GLN A 311 -18.23 -4.89 0.37
N ILE A 312 -17.58 -5.17 -0.77
CA ILE A 312 -16.21 -5.68 -0.81
C ILE A 312 -15.25 -4.66 -0.20
N VAL A 313 -15.33 -3.40 -0.62
CA VAL A 313 -14.47 -2.32 -0.09
C VAL A 313 -14.63 -2.17 1.43
N LEU A 314 -15.88 -2.12 1.92
CA LEU A 314 -16.15 -2.02 3.37
C LEU A 314 -15.68 -3.25 4.15
N MET A 315 -15.75 -4.47 3.57
CA MET A 315 -15.19 -5.67 4.19
C MET A 315 -13.67 -5.54 4.37
N PHE A 316 -12.96 -5.09 3.34
CA PHE A 316 -11.50 -4.89 3.44
C PHE A 316 -11.14 -3.78 4.42
N TYR A 317 -11.90 -2.67 4.45
CA TYR A 317 -11.70 -1.61 5.44
C TYR A 317 -11.91 -2.13 6.87
N GLY A 318 -12.99 -2.88 7.09
CA GLY A 318 -13.28 -3.49 8.39
C GLY A 318 -12.17 -4.42 8.86
N LEU A 319 -11.66 -5.26 7.96
CA LEU A 319 -10.56 -6.18 8.26
C LEU A 319 -9.25 -5.43 8.55
N THR A 320 -8.87 -4.47 7.71
CA THR A 320 -7.65 -3.66 7.94
C THR A 320 -7.76 -2.88 9.26
N SER A 321 -8.94 -2.29 9.56
CA SER A 321 -9.18 -1.58 10.82
C SER A 321 -9.12 -2.51 12.03
N PHE A 322 -9.69 -3.71 11.93
CA PHE A 322 -9.63 -4.73 12.98
C PHE A 322 -8.20 -5.12 13.33
N PHE A 323 -7.38 -5.41 12.30
CA PHE A 323 -5.97 -5.72 12.52
C PHE A 323 -5.17 -4.52 13.00
N GLY A 324 -5.51 -3.32 12.54
CA GLY A 324 -4.92 -2.08 13.04
C GLY A 324 -5.21 -1.86 14.52
N LEU A 325 -6.45 -2.10 14.94
CA LEU A 325 -6.83 -2.04 16.35
C LEU A 325 -6.09 -3.08 17.19
N LEU A 326 -6.00 -4.33 16.70
CA LEU A 326 -5.20 -5.35 17.38
C LEU A 326 -3.74 -4.95 17.52
N ALA A 327 -3.12 -4.38 16.49
CA ALA A 327 -1.75 -3.89 16.53
C ALA A 327 -1.57 -2.77 17.57
N ILE A 328 -2.50 -1.83 17.66
CA ILE A 328 -2.49 -0.75 18.66
C ILE A 328 -2.70 -1.33 20.07
N LEU A 329 -3.70 -2.20 20.25
CA LEU A 329 -4.00 -2.81 21.55
C LEU A 329 -2.85 -3.66 22.08
N SER A 330 -2.14 -4.38 21.20
CA SER A 330 -0.97 -5.17 21.59
C SER A 330 0.17 -4.32 22.15
N LEU A 331 0.23 -3.04 21.75
CA LEU A 331 1.20 -2.09 22.24
C LEU A 331 0.77 -1.43 23.56
N VAL A 332 -0.53 -1.12 23.68
CA VAL A 332 -1.09 -0.38 24.85
C VAL A 332 -1.38 -1.33 26.02
N LEU A 333 -1.81 -2.55 25.74
CA LEU A 333 -2.24 -3.55 26.72
C LEU A 333 -1.46 -4.86 26.54
N PRO A 334 -0.14 -4.85 26.74
CA PRO A 334 0.70 -6.01 26.44
C PRO A 334 0.34 -7.24 27.30
N ASP A 335 -0.19 -7.04 28.52
CA ASP A 335 -0.55 -8.13 29.44
C ASP A 335 -1.99 -8.65 29.26
N ALA A 336 -2.86 -7.90 28.58
CA ALA A 336 -4.24 -8.26 28.39
C ALA A 336 -4.52 -9.13 27.14
N LEU A 337 -3.57 -9.18 26.20
CA LEU A 337 -3.71 -9.96 24.99
C LEU A 337 -3.04 -11.33 25.10
N PRO A 338 -3.60 -12.38 24.46
CA PRO A 338 -2.95 -13.67 24.37
C PRO A 338 -1.52 -13.54 23.87
N PHE A 339 -0.61 -14.39 24.35
CA PHE A 339 0.81 -14.44 23.98
C PHE A 339 1.06 -14.33 22.45
N VAL A 340 0.13 -14.87 21.64
CA VAL A 340 0.15 -14.82 20.16
C VAL A 340 0.09 -13.40 19.60
N PHE A 341 -0.54 -12.45 20.32
CA PHE A 341 -0.70 -11.05 19.89
C PHE A 341 0.19 -10.08 20.67
N ARG A 342 1.00 -10.60 21.60
CA ARG A 342 1.91 -9.79 22.40
C ARG A 342 3.08 -9.34 21.55
N THR A 343 2.90 -8.23 20.83
CA THR A 343 4.02 -7.59 20.15
C THR A 343 4.90 -6.90 21.20
N SER A 344 5.96 -7.56 21.61
CA SER A 344 7.03 -6.84 22.30
C SER A 344 7.50 -5.73 21.38
N ILE A 345 7.63 -4.51 21.91
CA ILE A 345 8.26 -3.37 21.23
C ILE A 345 9.66 -3.78 20.70
N ALA A 346 10.23 -4.82 21.28
CA ALA A 346 11.57 -5.36 21.02
C ALA A 346 11.61 -6.57 20.06
N GLY A 347 10.51 -7.09 19.51
CA GLY A 347 10.66 -8.18 18.54
C GLY A 347 9.42 -8.99 18.23
N ALA A 348 9.23 -9.30 16.95
CA ALA A 348 8.28 -10.31 16.53
C ALA A 348 8.81 -11.69 16.95
N SER A 349 8.22 -12.29 17.98
CA SER A 349 8.52 -13.68 18.35
C SER A 349 8.04 -14.63 17.25
N LEU A 350 8.60 -15.85 17.21
CA LEU A 350 8.09 -16.95 16.37
C LEU A 350 6.58 -17.15 16.59
N ALA A 351 6.10 -16.94 17.82
CA ALA A 351 4.67 -16.99 18.16
C ALA A 351 3.84 -15.88 17.47
N HIS A 352 4.41 -14.69 17.24
CA HIS A 352 3.75 -13.65 16.46
C HIS A 352 3.65 -14.01 14.97
N LEU A 353 4.71 -14.55 14.39
CA LEU A 353 4.69 -15.05 13.01
C LEU A 353 3.70 -16.19 12.83
N ILE A 354 3.65 -17.13 13.80
CA ILE A 354 2.65 -18.20 13.83
C ILE A 354 1.25 -17.61 14.01
N GLY A 355 1.06 -16.66 14.93
CA GLY A 355 -0.23 -15.98 15.11
C GLY A 355 -0.70 -15.25 13.87
N LEU A 356 0.19 -14.51 13.20
CA LEU A 356 -0.07 -13.87 11.92
C LEU A 356 -0.45 -14.89 10.83
N ALA A 357 0.29 -16.00 10.76
CA ALA A 357 0.00 -17.07 9.82
C ALA A 357 -1.36 -17.72 10.10
N LEU A 358 -1.69 -18.00 11.37
CA LEU A 358 -2.98 -18.57 11.78
C LEU A 358 -4.14 -17.62 11.50
N VAL A 359 -3.97 -16.32 11.77
CA VAL A 359 -4.96 -15.30 11.46
C VAL A 359 -5.13 -15.17 9.94
N GLY A 360 -4.05 -15.18 9.17
CA GLY A 360 -4.09 -15.19 7.72
C GLY A 360 -4.82 -16.42 7.17
N LEU A 361 -4.55 -17.60 7.71
CA LEU A 361 -5.22 -18.86 7.35
C LEU A 361 -6.70 -18.85 7.73
N ALA A 362 -7.04 -18.38 8.94
CA ALA A 362 -8.44 -18.25 9.38
C ALA A 362 -9.21 -17.30 8.46
N MET A 363 -8.59 -16.23 8.04
CA MET A 363 -9.16 -15.24 7.14
C MET A 363 -9.36 -15.77 5.72
N ILE A 364 -8.38 -16.50 5.18
CA ILE A 364 -8.52 -17.22 3.89
C ILE A 364 -9.66 -18.23 4.01
N PHE A 365 -9.78 -18.92 5.14
CA PHE A 365 -10.86 -19.87 5.39
C PHE A 365 -12.23 -19.17 5.44
N ILE A 366 -12.37 -18.08 6.18
CA ILE A 366 -13.60 -17.28 6.27
C ILE A 366 -14.01 -16.76 4.89
N LEU A 367 -13.07 -16.19 4.14
CA LEU A 367 -13.33 -15.67 2.80
C LEU A 367 -13.69 -16.79 1.82
N SER A 368 -13.00 -17.92 1.90
CA SER A 368 -13.33 -19.11 1.10
C SER A 368 -14.71 -19.66 1.43
N PHE A 369 -15.09 -19.65 2.72
CA PHE A 369 -16.42 -20.05 3.19
C PHE A 369 -17.51 -19.10 2.67
N LEU A 370 -17.28 -17.77 2.73
CA LEU A 370 -18.21 -16.76 2.23
C LEU A 370 -18.41 -16.90 0.71
N ILE A 371 -17.33 -17.15 -0.04
CA ILE A 371 -17.39 -17.41 -1.48
C ILE A 371 -18.20 -18.67 -1.78
N ARG A 372 -17.97 -19.78 -1.03
CA ARG A 372 -18.72 -21.03 -1.22
C ARG A 372 -20.19 -20.91 -0.90
N ARG A 373 -20.54 -20.16 0.16
CA ARG A 373 -21.93 -20.03 0.64
C ARG A 373 -22.82 -19.23 -0.34
N ARG A 374 -22.24 -18.33 -1.15
CA ARG A 374 -22.95 -17.49 -2.11
C ARG A 374 -22.78 -17.91 -3.57
N ARG A 375 -22.28 -19.12 -3.87
CA ARG A 375 -22.27 -19.59 -5.27
C ARG A 375 -23.70 -19.55 -5.80
N PRO A 376 -24.00 -18.76 -6.85
CA PRO A 376 -25.31 -18.78 -7.47
C PRO A 376 -25.56 -20.23 -7.95
N ASN A 377 -26.78 -20.68 -7.72
CA ASN A 377 -27.25 -21.97 -8.23
C ASN A 377 -27.00 -21.97 -9.75
N LYS A 378 -26.28 -22.95 -10.26
CA LYS A 378 -25.92 -23.06 -11.71
C LYS A 378 -27.15 -23.22 -12.62
N ASP A 379 -28.34 -23.32 -12.05
CA ASP A 379 -29.60 -23.55 -12.75
C ASP A 379 -30.38 -22.27 -13.10
N GLN A 380 -29.84 -21.09 -12.84
CA GLN A 380 -30.45 -19.88 -13.40
C GLN A 380 -29.98 -19.69 -14.86
N PRO A 381 -30.87 -19.73 -15.86
CA PRO A 381 -30.51 -19.50 -17.25
C PRO A 381 -29.88 -18.10 -17.38
N VAL A 382 -28.69 -18.07 -17.93
CA VAL A 382 -28.06 -16.80 -18.38
C VAL A 382 -29.03 -16.18 -19.36
N LEU A 383 -29.65 -15.07 -18.97
CA LEU A 383 -30.44 -14.25 -19.88
C LEU A 383 -29.46 -13.67 -20.93
N THR A 384 -29.21 -14.45 -21.95
CA THR A 384 -28.58 -14.00 -23.16
C THR A 384 -29.57 -13.05 -23.84
N THR A 385 -29.38 -11.76 -23.66
CA THR A 385 -30.00 -10.74 -24.52
C THR A 385 -29.33 -10.76 -25.89
N SER A 386 -29.58 -11.82 -26.65
CA SER A 386 -29.39 -11.84 -28.08
C SER A 386 -30.70 -11.30 -28.69
N GLN A 387 -30.79 -10.00 -28.91
CA GLN A 387 -31.71 -9.49 -29.93
C GLN A 387 -31.09 -9.77 -31.30
N PRO A 388 -31.82 -10.47 -32.18
CA PRO A 388 -31.37 -10.61 -33.57
C PRO A 388 -31.47 -9.26 -34.26
N HIS A 389 -30.38 -8.82 -34.88
CA HIS A 389 -30.41 -7.78 -35.89
C HIS A 389 -31.41 -8.20 -36.96
N ARG A 390 -32.54 -7.51 -37.02
CA ARG A 390 -33.39 -7.50 -38.24
C ARG A 390 -32.62 -6.72 -39.30
N GLU A 391 -32.08 -7.44 -40.25
CA GLU A 391 -31.80 -6.89 -41.54
C GLU A 391 -33.12 -6.40 -42.15
N SER A 392 -33.31 -5.10 -42.30
CA SER A 392 -34.30 -4.53 -43.19
C SER A 392 -33.61 -4.24 -44.51
N ASN A 393 -33.73 -5.16 -45.44
CA ASN A 393 -33.70 -4.83 -46.87
C ASN A 393 -34.84 -3.85 -47.18
N LEU A 394 -34.50 -2.64 -47.57
CA LEU A 394 -35.14 -1.89 -48.68
C LEU A 394 -34.32 -0.62 -48.96
#